data_511b4f5262ab71958e99261fde1117e4
#
_entry.id   511b4f5262ab71958e99261fde1117e4
#
_cell.length_a   1.000
_cell.length_b   1.000
_cell.length_c   1.000
_cell.angle_alpha   90.00
_cell.angle_beta   90.00
_cell.angle_gamma   90.00
#
_symmetry.space_group_name_H-M   'P 1'
#
loop_
_entity.id
_entity.type
_entity.pdbx_description
1 polymer ?
#
loop_
_entity_poly.entity_id
_entity_poly.type
_entity_poly.pdbx_seq_one_letter_code
_entity_poly.pdbx_strand_id
1 'polypeptide(L)'
;MSHCEYGSILHFEKLNVKEELAVTLRAIQQMKGLGYEALAGTISQSNLSLLEQGKIQATLPTLVKIAETLDINLLTLLALCLAIRDKEAPEHLIKNAQKELQGFIESGGLKIMEDQIQDGALKKRSRGTRADAQRVSAVVELKKQGLTQ
;
A
#
# COMPACT_ATOMS: atom_id res chain seq x y z
N MET A 1 -0.29 27.70 -5.80
CA MET A 1 0.27 26.34 -5.95
C MET A 1 0.15 25.93 -7.39
N SER A 2 1.28 25.77 -7.99
CA SER A 2 1.38 25.66 -9.42
C SER A 2 0.93 24.29 -9.91
N HIS A 3 0.08 24.27 -10.91
CA HIS A 3 -0.32 23.09 -11.68
C HIS A 3 0.85 22.38 -12.38
N CYS A 4 2.09 22.87 -12.23
CA CYS A 4 3.28 22.36 -12.93
C CYS A 4 3.85 21.06 -12.36
N GLU A 5 3.49 20.66 -11.13
CA GLU A 5 4.06 19.46 -10.52
C GLU A 5 3.48 18.15 -11.07
N TYR A 6 2.25 18.18 -11.56
CA TYR A 6 1.61 16.98 -12.12
C TYR A 6 2.01 16.66 -13.57
N GLY A 7 2.54 17.65 -14.28
CA GLY A 7 2.99 17.45 -15.68
C GLY A 7 4.21 16.53 -15.81
N SER A 8 5.03 16.43 -14.76
CA SER A 8 6.23 15.58 -14.79
C SER A 8 5.93 14.09 -14.56
N ILE A 9 4.75 13.73 -14.04
CA ILE A 9 4.33 12.34 -13.85
C ILE A 9 4.13 11.63 -15.20
N LEU A 10 3.80 12.37 -16.25
CA LEU A 10 3.59 11.85 -17.60
C LEU A 10 4.85 11.23 -18.26
N HIS A 11 6.03 11.57 -17.75
CA HIS A 11 7.28 11.01 -18.25
C HIS A 11 7.61 9.60 -17.74
N PHE A 12 6.83 9.10 -16.78
CA PHE A 12 7.02 7.77 -16.18
C PHE A 12 6.32 6.62 -16.92
N GLU A 13 5.82 6.87 -18.14
CA GLU A 13 5.07 5.85 -18.91
C GLU A 13 5.84 4.56 -19.20
N LYS A 14 7.17 4.59 -19.10
CA LYS A 14 8.05 3.46 -19.38
C LYS A 14 8.61 2.76 -18.15
N LEU A 15 8.26 3.22 -16.93
CA LEU A 15 8.80 2.63 -15.71
C LEU A 15 8.12 1.31 -15.36
N ASN A 16 8.93 0.32 -14.99
CA ASN A 16 8.47 -0.93 -14.44
C ASN A 16 8.04 -0.75 -12.97
N VAL A 17 7.17 -1.64 -12.49
CA VAL A 17 6.67 -1.65 -11.11
C VAL A 17 7.79 -1.61 -10.04
N LYS A 18 8.94 -2.18 -10.35
CA LYS A 18 10.11 -2.18 -9.44
C LYS A 18 10.82 -0.83 -9.36
N GLU A 19 10.73 -0.04 -10.39
CA GLU A 19 11.40 1.27 -10.49
C GLU A 19 10.66 2.36 -9.72
N GLU A 20 9.39 2.18 -9.45
CA GLU A 20 8.57 3.12 -8.68
C GLU A 20 9.13 3.36 -7.28
N LEU A 21 9.51 2.28 -6.60
CA LEU A 21 10.11 2.37 -5.28
C LEU A 21 11.48 3.06 -5.34
N ALA A 22 12.30 2.73 -6.35
CA ALA A 22 13.61 3.35 -6.54
C ALA A 22 13.50 4.86 -6.74
N VAL A 23 12.57 5.30 -7.58
CA VAL A 23 12.29 6.72 -7.82
C VAL A 23 11.82 7.41 -6.54
N THR A 24 10.89 6.79 -5.82
CA THR A 24 10.34 7.33 -4.58
C THR A 24 11.42 7.47 -3.50
N LEU A 25 12.26 6.45 -3.33
CA LEU A 25 13.36 6.49 -2.36
C LEU A 25 14.36 7.59 -2.67
N ARG A 26 14.76 7.72 -3.92
CA ARG A 26 15.68 8.79 -4.35
C ARG A 26 15.09 10.18 -4.08
N ALA A 27 13.81 10.37 -4.39
CA ALA A 27 13.13 11.64 -4.16
C ALA A 27 13.07 11.98 -2.67
N ILE A 28 12.72 11.04 -1.80
CA ILE A 28 12.65 11.25 -0.35
C ILE A 28 14.03 11.54 0.22
N GLN A 29 15.03 10.78 -0.17
CA GLN A 29 16.41 10.99 0.26
C GLN A 29 16.92 12.38 -0.14
N GLN A 30 16.64 12.80 -1.35
CA GLN A 30 17.02 14.13 -1.84
C GLN A 30 16.29 15.23 -1.08
N MET A 31 14.99 15.09 -0.86
CA MET A 31 14.18 16.07 -0.11
C MET A 31 14.64 16.22 1.34
N LYS A 32 15.05 15.12 1.98
CA LYS A 32 15.52 15.12 3.37
C LYS A 32 17.01 15.37 3.51
N GLY A 33 17.74 15.54 2.42
CA GLY A 33 19.20 15.70 2.45
C GLY A 33 19.93 14.45 2.96
N LEU A 34 19.35 13.26 2.79
CA LEU A 34 19.91 12.00 3.23
C LEU A 34 20.74 11.36 2.11
N GLY A 35 21.92 10.86 2.46
CA GLY A 35 22.75 10.09 1.56
C GLY A 35 22.36 8.61 1.50
N TYR A 36 23.03 7.88 0.64
CA TYR A 36 22.94 6.43 0.51
C TYR A 36 23.08 5.69 1.85
N GLU A 37 23.90 6.23 2.73
CA GLU A 37 24.22 5.64 4.05
C GLU A 37 23.03 5.59 5.00
N ALA A 38 22.01 6.39 4.79
CA ALA A 38 20.82 6.42 5.66
C ALA A 38 20.13 5.08 5.77
N LEU A 39 20.12 4.28 4.71
CA LEU A 39 19.51 2.96 4.65
C LEU A 39 20.50 1.80 4.86
N ALA A 40 21.79 2.07 4.90
CA ALA A 40 22.84 1.05 4.97
C ALA A 40 22.80 0.16 6.23
N GLY A 41 22.28 0.68 7.34
CA GLY A 41 22.09 -0.10 8.58
C GLY A 41 20.78 -0.89 8.64
N THR A 42 19.85 -0.64 7.73
CA THR A 42 18.50 -1.21 7.74
C THR A 42 18.36 -2.37 6.77
N ILE A 43 19.05 -2.26 5.64
CA ILE A 43 19.02 -3.23 4.54
C ILE A 43 20.45 -3.61 4.21
N SER A 44 20.70 -4.86 3.84
CA SER A 44 22.02 -5.28 3.36
C SER A 44 22.43 -4.43 2.14
N GLN A 45 23.71 -4.10 2.06
CA GLN A 45 24.23 -3.23 1.00
C GLN A 45 23.92 -3.74 -0.40
N SER A 46 23.98 -5.06 -0.61
CA SER A 46 23.62 -5.70 -1.89
C SER A 46 22.14 -5.49 -2.23
N ASN A 47 21.25 -5.71 -1.28
CA ASN A 47 19.82 -5.52 -1.48
C ASN A 47 19.45 -4.05 -1.69
N LEU A 48 20.09 -3.14 -0.96
CA LEU A 48 19.91 -1.71 -1.11
C LEU A 48 20.28 -1.26 -2.53
N SER A 49 21.43 -1.71 -3.02
CA SER A 49 21.88 -1.40 -4.38
C SER A 49 20.88 -1.90 -5.44
N LEU A 50 20.35 -3.11 -5.27
CA LEU A 50 19.36 -3.67 -6.19
C LEU A 50 18.00 -2.94 -6.11
N LEU A 51 17.59 -2.52 -4.91
CA LEU A 51 16.39 -1.70 -4.73
C LEU A 51 16.52 -0.34 -5.41
N GLU A 52 17.63 0.33 -5.22
CA GLU A 52 17.89 1.65 -5.83
C GLU A 52 18.03 1.61 -7.35
N GLN A 53 18.39 0.46 -7.89
CA GLN A 53 18.43 0.23 -9.33
C GLN A 53 17.09 -0.27 -9.91
N GLY A 54 16.07 -0.47 -9.07
CA GLY A 54 14.78 -0.98 -9.52
C GLY A 54 14.82 -2.45 -9.98
N LYS A 55 15.79 -3.23 -9.52
CA LYS A 55 15.97 -4.63 -9.95
C LYS A 55 15.22 -5.64 -9.08
N ILE A 56 14.95 -5.31 -7.84
CA ILE A 56 14.20 -6.16 -6.90
C ILE A 56 13.04 -5.39 -6.28
N GLN A 57 12.07 -6.15 -5.80
CA GLN A 57 10.96 -5.62 -5.01
C GLN A 57 11.26 -5.77 -3.52
N ALA A 58 10.87 -4.77 -2.73
CA ALA A 58 10.91 -4.87 -1.28
C ALA A 58 9.70 -5.63 -0.76
N THR A 59 9.92 -6.46 0.26
CA THR A 59 8.84 -7.07 1.03
C THR A 59 8.19 -6.04 1.95
N LEU A 60 6.98 -6.30 2.43
CA LEU A 60 6.30 -5.41 3.37
C LEU A 60 7.14 -5.12 4.64
N PRO A 61 7.74 -6.12 5.32
CA PRO A 61 8.63 -5.85 6.46
C PRO A 61 9.81 -4.93 6.11
N THR A 62 10.37 -5.06 4.91
CA THR A 62 11.45 -4.18 4.44
C THR A 62 10.94 -2.76 4.22
N LEU A 63 9.77 -2.59 3.64
CA LEU A 63 9.13 -1.28 3.45
C LEU A 63 8.85 -0.58 4.77
N VAL A 64 8.41 -1.31 5.79
CA VAL A 64 8.22 -0.79 7.16
C VAL A 64 9.53 -0.24 7.70
N LYS A 65 10.62 -1.01 7.62
CA LYS A 65 11.94 -0.58 8.08
C LYS A 65 12.47 0.65 7.32
N ILE A 66 12.25 0.69 6.02
CA ILE A 66 12.62 1.85 5.19
C ILE A 66 11.86 3.09 5.65
N ALA A 67 10.55 3.00 5.82
CA ALA A 67 9.72 4.11 6.26
C ALA A 67 10.15 4.62 7.64
N GLU A 68 10.41 3.73 8.59
CA GLU A 68 10.93 4.07 9.91
C GLU A 68 12.28 4.77 9.83
N THR A 69 13.20 4.26 9.03
CA THR A 69 14.55 4.83 8.86
C THR A 69 14.50 6.22 8.21
N LEU A 70 13.61 6.42 7.27
CA LEU A 70 13.41 7.71 6.60
C LEU A 70 12.52 8.68 7.38
N ASP A 71 11.98 8.24 8.51
CA ASP A 71 11.05 9.00 9.33
C ASP A 71 9.84 9.51 8.52
N ILE A 72 9.21 8.60 7.82
CA ILE A 72 7.96 8.84 7.09
C ILE A 72 6.92 7.77 7.41
N ASN A 73 5.67 8.10 7.22
CA ASN A 73 4.59 7.13 7.35
C ASN A 73 4.64 6.12 6.19
N LEU A 74 4.47 4.84 6.49
CA LEU A 74 4.42 3.78 5.47
C LEU A 74 3.33 4.05 4.41
N LEU A 75 2.18 4.57 4.82
CA LEU A 75 1.11 4.93 3.88
C LEU A 75 1.55 6.02 2.91
N THR A 76 2.37 6.98 3.37
CA THR A 76 2.96 8.02 2.52
C THR A 76 3.89 7.40 1.49
N LEU A 77 4.78 6.52 1.92
CA LEU A 77 5.68 5.79 1.02
C LEU A 77 4.91 5.02 -0.05
N LEU A 78 3.90 4.26 0.37
CA LEU A 78 3.06 3.49 -0.55
C LEU A 78 2.26 4.38 -1.49
N ALA A 79 1.68 5.47 -1.00
CA ALA A 79 0.92 6.41 -1.82
C ALA A 79 1.78 7.02 -2.93
N LEU A 80 3.03 7.37 -2.64
CA LEU A 80 3.97 7.90 -3.61
C LEU A 80 4.32 6.86 -4.68
N CYS A 81 4.59 5.62 -4.28
CA CYS A 81 4.84 4.53 -5.22
C CYS A 81 3.62 4.26 -6.11
N LEU A 82 2.43 4.18 -5.53
CA LEU A 82 1.19 3.93 -6.26
C LEU A 82 0.82 5.09 -7.18
N ALA A 83 1.10 6.33 -6.79
CA ALA A 83 0.87 7.50 -7.62
C ALA A 83 1.64 7.42 -8.94
N ILE A 84 2.88 6.96 -8.89
CA ILE A 84 3.70 6.74 -10.09
C ILE A 84 3.11 5.61 -10.94
N ARG A 85 2.77 4.47 -10.31
CA ARG A 85 2.23 3.31 -11.00
C ARG A 85 0.91 3.59 -11.70
N ASP A 86 0.00 4.25 -11.00
CA ASP A 86 -1.38 4.46 -11.45
C ASP A 86 -1.54 5.79 -12.20
N LYS A 87 -0.49 6.60 -12.27
CA LYS A 87 -0.49 7.95 -12.89
C LYS A 87 -1.56 8.84 -12.28
N GLU A 88 -1.68 8.78 -10.97
CA GLU A 88 -2.70 9.48 -10.20
C GLU A 88 -2.05 10.31 -9.09
N ALA A 89 -2.68 11.41 -8.70
CA ALA A 89 -2.19 12.24 -7.61
C ALA A 89 -2.21 11.47 -6.29
N PRO A 90 -1.12 11.51 -5.48
CA PRO A 90 -1.06 10.81 -4.20
C PRO A 90 -2.19 11.18 -3.25
N GLU A 91 -2.58 12.46 -3.22
CA GLU A 91 -3.69 12.96 -2.39
C GLU A 91 -5.02 12.31 -2.77
N HIS A 92 -5.23 12.06 -4.05
CA HIS A 92 -6.44 11.41 -4.54
C HIS A 92 -6.50 9.94 -4.12
N LEU A 93 -5.39 9.23 -4.19
CA LEU A 93 -5.25 7.85 -3.71
C LEU A 93 -5.55 7.76 -2.21
N ILE A 94 -4.97 8.64 -1.41
CA ILE A 94 -5.21 8.69 0.04
C ILE A 94 -6.67 8.98 0.35
N LYS A 95 -7.28 9.93 -0.36
CA LYS A 95 -8.68 10.30 -0.17
C LYS A 95 -9.62 9.13 -0.50
N ASN A 96 -9.34 8.39 -1.56
CA ASN A 96 -10.11 7.22 -1.93
C ASN A 96 -9.96 6.10 -0.87
N ALA A 97 -8.73 5.81 -0.45
CA ALA A 97 -8.46 4.86 0.62
C ALA A 97 -9.15 5.25 1.94
N GLN A 98 -9.18 6.53 2.27
CA GLN A 98 -9.87 7.03 3.46
C GLN A 98 -11.40 6.78 3.39
N LYS A 99 -12.01 6.99 2.23
CA LYS A 99 -13.44 6.69 2.03
C LYS A 99 -13.74 5.21 2.18
N GLU A 100 -12.91 4.35 1.59
CA GLU A 100 -13.04 2.90 1.70
C GLU A 100 -12.89 2.44 3.15
N LEU A 101 -11.89 2.98 3.84
CA LEU A 101 -11.64 2.69 5.25
C LEU A 101 -12.83 3.13 6.12
N GLN A 102 -13.36 4.31 5.88
CA GLN A 102 -14.54 4.81 6.59
C GLN A 102 -15.75 3.88 6.37
N GLY A 103 -16.01 3.50 5.13
CA GLY A 103 -17.08 2.55 4.81
C GLY A 103 -16.90 1.20 5.48
N PHE A 104 -15.67 0.70 5.55
CA PHE A 104 -15.34 -0.54 6.25
C PHE A 104 -15.62 -0.44 7.76
N ILE A 105 -15.21 0.67 8.38
CA ILE A 105 -15.45 0.93 9.81
C ILE A 105 -16.96 1.02 10.10
N GLU A 106 -17.69 1.81 9.31
CA GLU A 106 -19.13 1.99 9.46
C GLU A 106 -19.93 0.69 9.26
N SER A 107 -19.41 -0.21 8.44
CA SER A 107 -19.99 -1.54 8.22
C SER A 107 -19.67 -2.56 9.32
N GLY A 108 -18.95 -2.16 10.37
CA GLY A 108 -18.56 -3.04 11.46
C GLY A 108 -17.35 -3.92 11.16
N GLY A 109 -16.57 -3.57 10.15
CA GLY A 109 -15.41 -4.35 9.70
C GLY A 109 -14.35 -4.55 10.78
N LEU A 110 -14.12 -3.57 11.65
CA LEU A 110 -13.16 -3.70 12.76
C LEU A 110 -13.56 -4.80 13.74
N LYS A 111 -14.84 -4.87 14.07
CA LYS A 111 -15.35 -5.96 14.95
C LYS A 111 -15.16 -7.32 14.28
N ILE A 112 -15.44 -7.42 12.99
CA ILE A 112 -15.22 -8.65 12.24
C ILE A 112 -13.74 -9.04 12.26
N MET A 113 -12.83 -8.07 12.15
CA MET A 113 -11.37 -8.32 12.26
C MET A 113 -11.00 -8.85 13.64
N GLU A 114 -11.51 -8.24 14.71
CA GLU A 114 -11.28 -8.71 16.09
C GLU A 114 -11.79 -10.14 16.28
N ASP A 115 -12.97 -10.46 15.74
CA ASP A 115 -13.55 -11.80 15.81
C ASP A 115 -12.72 -12.88 15.11
N GLN A 116 -11.79 -12.49 14.21
CA GLN A 116 -10.85 -13.42 13.58
C GLN A 116 -9.65 -13.76 14.47
N ILE A 117 -9.50 -13.07 15.60
CA ILE A 117 -8.40 -13.27 16.53
C ILE A 117 -8.92 -14.04 17.74
N GLN A 118 -8.26 -15.14 18.07
CA GLN A 118 -8.52 -15.91 19.26
C GLN A 118 -7.21 -16.14 20.00
N ASP A 119 -7.17 -15.79 21.29
CA ASP A 119 -5.97 -15.95 22.14
C ASP A 119 -4.69 -15.34 21.52
N GLY A 120 -4.82 -14.17 20.88
CA GLY A 120 -3.71 -13.46 20.25
C GLY A 120 -3.22 -14.07 18.91
N ALA A 121 -3.94 -15.05 18.38
CA ALA A 121 -3.61 -15.72 17.13
C ALA A 121 -4.79 -15.73 16.17
N LEU A 122 -4.50 -15.93 14.89
CA LEU A 122 -5.54 -16.08 13.87
C LEU A 122 -6.41 -17.29 14.16
N LYS A 123 -7.71 -17.09 14.26
CA LYS A 123 -8.69 -18.14 14.45
C LYS A 123 -8.65 -19.14 13.29
N LYS A 124 -8.54 -20.41 13.59
CA LYS A 124 -8.59 -21.47 12.57
C LYS A 124 -9.97 -21.47 11.90
N ARG A 125 -9.98 -21.35 10.59
CA ARG A 125 -11.22 -21.53 9.82
C ARG A 125 -11.67 -22.99 9.97
N SER A 126 -12.87 -23.19 10.48
CA SER A 126 -13.59 -24.45 10.27
C SER A 126 -13.74 -24.60 8.74
N ARG A 127 -13.46 -25.78 8.19
CA ARG A 127 -13.77 -26.06 6.79
C ARG A 127 -15.27 -25.86 6.62
N GLY A 128 -15.67 -24.68 6.11
CA GLY A 128 -17.07 -24.39 5.81
C GLY A 128 -17.60 -25.43 4.82
N THR A 129 -18.79 -25.93 5.08
CA THR A 129 -19.47 -26.80 4.11
C THR A 129 -19.76 -25.98 2.86
N ARG A 130 -19.87 -26.66 1.72
CA ARG A 130 -20.18 -26.02 0.42
C ARG A 130 -21.41 -25.10 0.47
N ALA A 131 -22.33 -25.36 1.42
CA ALA A 131 -23.52 -24.55 1.70
C ALA A 131 -23.17 -23.14 2.26
N ASP A 132 -22.15 -23.02 3.07
CA ASP A 132 -21.73 -21.72 3.65
C ASP A 132 -21.09 -20.82 2.60
N ALA A 133 -20.32 -21.39 1.69
CA ALA A 133 -19.74 -20.67 0.56
C ALA A 133 -20.82 -20.12 -0.39
N GLN A 134 -21.90 -20.88 -0.61
CA GLN A 134 -23.03 -20.44 -1.44
C GLN A 134 -23.83 -19.32 -0.79
N ARG A 135 -24.00 -19.33 0.54
CA ARG A 135 -24.68 -18.25 1.29
C ARG A 135 -23.92 -16.93 1.19
N VAL A 136 -22.60 -16.96 1.34
CA VAL A 136 -21.76 -15.76 1.20
C VAL A 136 -21.82 -15.21 -0.23
N SER A 137 -21.77 -16.07 -1.24
CA SER A 137 -21.92 -15.66 -2.65
C SER A 137 -23.27 -15.03 -2.94
N ALA A 138 -24.35 -15.58 -2.39
CA ALA A 138 -25.70 -15.05 -2.57
C ALA A 138 -25.86 -13.65 -1.91
N VAL A 139 -25.27 -13.43 -0.74
CA VAL A 139 -25.31 -12.11 -0.06
C VAL A 139 -24.49 -11.07 -0.84
N VAL A 140 -23.35 -11.45 -1.38
CA VAL A 140 -22.51 -10.56 -2.22
C VAL A 140 -23.25 -10.20 -3.51
N GLU A 141 -23.92 -11.16 -4.14
CA GLU A 141 -24.70 -10.95 -5.36
C GLU A 141 -25.88 -10.01 -5.13
N LEU A 142 -26.62 -10.16 -4.03
CA LEU A 142 -27.71 -9.28 -3.65
C LEU A 142 -27.24 -7.83 -3.42
N LYS A 143 -26.06 -7.65 -2.83
CA LYS A 143 -25.45 -6.32 -2.65
C LYS A 143 -25.02 -5.69 -3.99
N LYS A 144 -24.55 -6.49 -4.95
CA LYS A 144 -24.19 -6.00 -6.30
C LYS A 144 -25.39 -5.56 -7.13
N GLN A 145 -26.55 -6.14 -6.89
CA GLN A 145 -27.77 -5.80 -7.63
C GLN A 145 -28.46 -4.53 -7.12
N GLY A 146 -27.85 -3.80 -6.19
CA GLY A 146 -28.33 -2.49 -5.74
C GLY A 146 -29.65 -2.52 -4.97
N LEU A 147 -30.01 -3.67 -4.39
CA LEU A 147 -31.19 -3.83 -3.52
C LEU A 147 -30.99 -3.29 -2.10
N THR A 148 -29.94 -2.51 -1.87
CA THR A 148 -29.76 -1.68 -0.68
C THR A 148 -30.43 -0.33 -0.96
N GLN A 149 -31.69 -0.26 -0.72
CA GLN A 149 -32.33 1.02 -0.44
C GLN A 149 -32.07 1.41 1.00
#